data_04ebacb463aaa6b04d18676cac340b57
#
_entry.id   04ebacb463aaa6b04d18676cac340b57
#
_cell.length_a   1.000
_cell.length_b   1.000
_cell.length_c   1.000
_cell.angle_alpha   90.00
_cell.angle_beta   90.00
_cell.angle_gamma   90.00
#
_symmetry.space_group_name_H-M   'P 1'
#
loop_
_entity.id
_entity.type
_entity.pdbx_description
1 polymer ?
#
loop_
_entity_poly.entity_id
_entity_poly.type
_entity_poly.pdbx_seq_one_letter_code
_entity_poly.pdbx_strand_id
1 'polypeptide(L)'
;MNLTLYDHTFPKLTGEQVENLAKYRDQVLLIVNTASKCGFTPQYEGLESLYEKYKERGFTVLGFPSDSFLKQEFSESEKTAEFCKVNYGVTFPLFKMSKMKGREMNPLFQELLQQTGEKKISWNFNKFLVSRSGHVYRYYGSKIKPEALKSDIESLLNE
;
A
#
# COMPACT_ATOMS: atom_id res chain seq x y z
N MET A 1 -23.59 7.65 7.81
CA MET A 1 -22.84 7.82 6.56
C MET A 1 -21.61 6.91 6.59
N ASN A 2 -21.48 6.05 5.61
CA ASN A 2 -20.33 5.15 5.54
C ASN A 2 -19.15 5.86 4.89
N LEU A 3 -18.01 5.87 5.60
CA LEU A 3 -16.76 6.38 5.01
C LEU A 3 -16.28 5.41 3.94
N THR A 4 -15.72 5.96 2.88
CA THR A 4 -15.05 5.16 1.84
C THR A 4 -13.55 5.40 1.94
N LEU A 5 -12.75 4.55 1.27
CA LEU A 5 -11.31 4.75 1.27
C LEU A 5 -10.91 6.12 0.70
N TYR A 6 -11.75 6.71 -0.15
CA TYR A 6 -11.48 8.01 -0.75
C TYR A 6 -11.65 9.19 0.20
N ASP A 7 -12.21 8.96 1.38
CA ASP A 7 -12.38 10.02 2.40
C ASP A 7 -11.13 10.20 3.26
N HIS A 8 -10.13 9.33 3.13
CA HIS A 8 -8.91 9.42 3.91
C HIS A 8 -7.87 10.34 3.29
N THR A 9 -7.15 11.07 4.14
CA THR A 9 -6.05 11.96 3.74
C THR A 9 -4.83 11.59 4.56
N PHE A 10 -3.69 11.47 3.88
CA PHE A 10 -2.43 11.10 4.54
C PHE A 10 -1.28 12.00 4.08
N PRO A 11 -0.33 12.32 4.99
CA PRO A 11 0.88 13.04 4.57
C PRO A 11 1.76 12.15 3.70
N LYS A 12 2.32 12.75 2.65
CA LYS A 12 3.27 12.04 1.79
C LYS A 12 4.57 11.77 2.54
N LEU A 13 5.32 10.78 2.09
CA LEU A 13 6.55 10.36 2.77
C LEU A 13 7.54 11.49 2.94
N THR A 14 7.71 12.32 1.91
CA THR A 14 8.61 13.47 1.94
C THR A 14 7.86 14.76 1.62
N GLY A 15 8.41 15.88 2.11
CA GLY A 15 7.78 17.18 1.93
C GLY A 15 6.66 17.40 2.93
N GLU A 16 5.92 18.49 2.74
CA GLU A 16 4.83 18.88 3.64
C GLU A 16 3.45 18.66 3.06
N GLN A 17 3.37 18.07 1.86
CA GLN A 17 2.10 17.84 1.19
C GLN A 17 1.34 16.69 1.80
N VAL A 18 0.02 16.83 1.84
CA VAL A 18 -0.89 15.75 2.18
C VAL A 18 -1.65 15.38 0.93
N GLU A 19 -2.11 14.13 0.87
CA GLU A 19 -2.83 13.63 -0.30
C GLU A 19 -4.14 13.02 0.14
N ASN A 20 -5.25 13.47 -0.47
CA ASN A 20 -6.55 12.86 -0.27
C ASN A 20 -6.68 11.72 -1.27
N LEU A 21 -7.13 10.56 -0.80
CA LEU A 21 -7.21 9.37 -1.66
C LEU A 21 -8.28 9.48 -2.75
N ALA A 22 -9.14 10.50 -2.71
CA ALA A 22 -10.09 10.76 -3.79
C ALA A 22 -9.39 10.98 -5.14
N LYS A 23 -8.11 11.39 -5.11
CA LYS A 23 -7.26 11.50 -6.30
C LYS A 23 -7.19 10.19 -7.10
N TYR A 24 -7.38 9.07 -6.43
CA TYR A 24 -7.25 7.74 -7.03
C TYR A 24 -8.58 7.09 -7.39
N ARG A 25 -9.68 7.86 -7.41
CA ARG A 25 -10.97 7.33 -7.84
C ARG A 25 -10.87 6.74 -9.25
N ASP A 26 -11.63 5.69 -9.48
CA ASP A 26 -11.71 4.99 -10.75
C ASP A 26 -10.43 4.25 -11.15
N GLN A 27 -9.47 4.17 -10.25
CA GLN A 27 -8.25 3.37 -10.46
C GLN A 27 -8.35 2.05 -9.69
N VAL A 28 -7.68 1.03 -10.21
CA VAL A 28 -7.40 -0.20 -9.46
C VAL A 28 -6.22 0.12 -8.53
N LEU A 29 -6.37 -0.17 -7.25
CA LEU A 29 -5.34 0.16 -6.25
C LEU A 29 -4.80 -1.09 -5.58
N LEU A 30 -3.50 -1.12 -5.35
CA LEU A 30 -2.86 -2.12 -4.50
C LEU A 30 -2.29 -1.39 -3.29
N ILE A 31 -2.90 -1.62 -2.13
CA ILE A 31 -2.55 -0.93 -0.89
C ILE A 31 -1.72 -1.87 -0.04
N VAL A 32 -0.50 -1.45 0.32
CA VAL A 32 0.49 -2.32 0.95
C VAL A 32 1.12 -1.62 2.15
N ASN A 33 1.24 -2.33 3.28
CA ASN A 33 2.06 -1.84 4.39
C ASN A 33 3.49 -2.32 4.16
N THR A 34 4.44 -1.39 4.19
CA THR A 34 5.81 -1.66 3.77
C THR A 34 6.82 -1.49 4.90
N ALA A 35 8.03 -2.02 4.68
CA ALA A 35 9.14 -1.87 5.61
C ALA A 35 10.46 -1.98 4.86
N SER A 36 11.51 -1.35 5.39
CA SER A 36 12.82 -1.28 4.74
C SER A 36 13.84 -2.28 5.30
N LYS A 37 13.51 -2.99 6.38
CA LYS A 37 14.44 -3.88 7.07
C LYS A 37 13.88 -5.29 7.29
N CYS A 38 12.91 -5.68 6.49
CA CYS A 38 12.20 -6.97 6.60
C CYS A 38 12.76 -7.96 5.57
N GLY A 39 12.63 -9.27 5.84
CA GLY A 39 12.97 -10.30 4.87
C GLY A 39 12.15 -10.22 3.59
N PHE A 40 10.97 -9.61 3.63
CA PHE A 40 10.11 -9.41 2.46
C PHE A 40 10.37 -8.07 1.73
N THR A 41 11.29 -7.23 2.25
CA THR A 41 11.58 -5.93 1.64
C THR A 41 11.91 -6.00 0.14
N PRO A 42 12.57 -7.07 -0.38
CA PRO A 42 12.77 -7.18 -1.83
C PRO A 42 11.48 -7.17 -2.66
N GLN A 43 10.31 -7.35 -2.05
CA GLN A 43 9.03 -7.22 -2.76
C GLN A 43 8.79 -5.81 -3.32
N TYR A 44 9.51 -4.80 -2.83
CA TYR A 44 9.47 -3.47 -3.45
C TYR A 44 9.75 -3.53 -4.95
N GLU A 45 10.68 -4.38 -5.38
CA GLU A 45 11.02 -4.53 -6.79
C GLU A 45 9.82 -5.00 -7.61
N GLY A 46 9.13 -6.03 -7.12
CA GLY A 46 7.94 -6.55 -7.79
C GLY A 46 6.78 -5.56 -7.78
N LEU A 47 6.62 -4.82 -6.66
CA LEU A 47 5.58 -3.80 -6.57
C LEU A 47 5.84 -2.68 -7.59
N GLU A 48 7.08 -2.24 -7.73
CA GLU A 48 7.43 -1.21 -8.70
C GLU A 48 7.22 -1.71 -10.13
N SER A 49 7.56 -2.98 -10.39
CA SER A 49 7.33 -3.58 -11.71
C SER A 49 5.84 -3.59 -12.07
N LEU A 50 4.98 -3.94 -11.12
CA LEU A 50 3.53 -3.90 -11.33
C LEU A 50 3.07 -2.46 -11.62
N TYR A 51 3.56 -1.50 -10.85
CA TYR A 51 3.18 -0.12 -11.00
C TYR A 51 3.57 0.40 -12.40
N GLU A 52 4.80 0.18 -12.82
CA GLU A 52 5.27 0.61 -14.13
C GLU A 52 4.51 -0.04 -15.27
N LYS A 53 4.16 -1.32 -15.11
CA LYS A 53 3.45 -2.06 -16.15
C LYS A 53 2.03 -1.56 -16.36
N TYR A 54 1.33 -1.20 -15.27
CA TYR A 54 -0.12 -0.96 -15.33
C TYR A 54 -0.54 0.47 -15.04
N LYS A 55 0.37 1.36 -14.64
CA LYS A 55 -0.02 2.73 -14.22
C LYS A 55 -0.77 3.51 -15.30
N GLU A 56 -0.41 3.33 -16.57
CA GLU A 56 -1.08 4.04 -17.66
C GLU A 56 -2.46 3.50 -17.96
N ARG A 57 -2.77 2.32 -17.46
CA ARG A 57 -4.09 1.71 -17.60
C ARG A 57 -5.00 2.03 -16.41
N GLY A 58 -4.55 2.86 -15.46
CA GLY A 58 -5.34 3.23 -14.29
C GLY A 58 -5.09 2.36 -13.08
N PHE A 59 -3.84 2.01 -12.82
CA PHE A 59 -3.41 1.23 -11.66
C PHE A 59 -2.40 2.02 -10.84
N THR A 60 -2.55 1.99 -9.52
CA THR A 60 -1.57 2.61 -8.62
C THR A 60 -1.30 1.72 -7.43
N VAL A 61 -0.03 1.66 -7.02
CA VAL A 61 0.37 1.04 -5.76
C VAL A 61 0.48 2.16 -4.72
N LEU A 62 -0.10 1.96 -3.54
CA LEU A 62 0.00 2.89 -2.43
C LEU A 62 0.76 2.22 -1.30
N GLY A 63 1.94 2.71 -0.98
CA GLY A 63 2.80 2.14 0.05
C GLY A 63 2.72 2.91 1.36
N PHE A 64 2.49 2.18 2.46
CA PHE A 64 2.37 2.75 3.79
C PHE A 64 3.43 2.15 4.71
N PRO A 65 4.60 2.79 4.83
CA PRO A 65 5.66 2.30 5.72
C PRO A 65 5.19 2.20 7.17
N SER A 66 5.66 1.18 7.87
CA SER A 66 5.32 0.96 9.27
C SER A 66 6.46 0.32 10.02
N ASP A 67 6.63 0.69 11.30
CA ASP A 67 7.58 0.07 12.20
C ASP A 67 6.88 -0.86 13.21
N SER A 68 5.59 -1.14 13.02
CA SER A 68 4.78 -1.91 13.96
C SER A 68 5.24 -3.35 14.17
N PHE A 69 5.99 -3.90 13.21
CA PHE A 69 6.44 -5.29 13.25
C PHE A 69 7.95 -5.33 13.45
N LEU A 70 8.37 -5.45 14.71
CA LEU A 70 9.78 -5.53 15.14
C LEU A 70 10.61 -4.32 14.68
N LYS A 71 9.96 -3.17 14.51
CA LYS A 71 10.62 -1.91 14.12
C LYS A 71 11.49 -2.06 12.86
N GLN A 72 10.97 -2.76 11.86
CA GLN A 72 11.68 -3.03 10.61
C GLN A 72 11.57 -1.91 9.58
N GLU A 73 11.41 -0.67 10.05
CA GLU A 73 11.41 0.53 9.20
C GLU A 73 12.27 1.61 9.85
N PHE A 74 12.79 2.54 9.02
CA PHE A 74 13.52 3.70 9.53
C PHE A 74 12.57 4.63 10.25
N SER A 75 13.07 5.28 11.31
CA SER A 75 12.28 6.27 12.03
C SER A 75 12.18 7.60 11.28
N GLU A 76 13.07 7.87 10.35
CA GLU A 76 13.11 9.10 9.56
C GLU A 76 12.61 8.84 8.15
N SER A 77 11.61 9.62 7.70
CA SER A 77 11.00 9.47 6.38
C SER A 77 12.00 9.62 5.23
N GLU A 78 12.97 10.54 5.38
CA GLU A 78 13.99 10.77 4.36
C GLU A 78 14.86 9.53 4.13
N LYS A 79 15.15 8.78 5.19
CA LYS A 79 15.93 7.53 5.07
C LYS A 79 15.13 6.45 4.36
N THR A 80 13.84 6.36 4.66
CA THR A 80 12.97 5.42 3.95
C THR A 80 12.88 5.76 2.47
N ALA A 81 12.69 7.04 2.16
CA ALA A 81 12.59 7.50 0.77
C ALA A 81 13.87 7.22 0.00
N GLU A 82 15.03 7.54 0.58
CA GLU A 82 16.31 7.28 -0.05
C GLU A 82 16.55 5.78 -0.27
N PHE A 83 16.25 4.98 0.75
CA PHE A 83 16.40 3.53 0.67
C PHE A 83 15.58 2.95 -0.49
N CYS A 84 14.31 3.33 -0.60
CA CYS A 84 13.42 2.84 -1.64
C CYS A 84 13.89 3.25 -3.03
N LYS A 85 14.32 4.51 -3.19
CA LYS A 85 14.79 5.04 -4.45
C LYS A 85 16.10 4.38 -4.89
N VAL A 86 17.07 4.31 -3.99
CA VAL A 86 18.43 3.82 -4.33
C VAL A 86 18.43 2.32 -4.57
N ASN A 87 17.72 1.55 -3.73
CA ASN A 87 17.78 0.09 -3.79
C ASN A 87 16.77 -0.54 -4.73
N TYR A 88 15.60 0.10 -4.94
CA TYR A 88 14.49 -0.51 -5.67
C TYR A 88 13.87 0.40 -6.74
N GLY A 89 14.35 1.64 -6.85
CA GLY A 89 13.84 2.58 -7.85
C GLY A 89 12.34 2.87 -7.69
N VAL A 90 11.82 2.88 -6.47
CA VAL A 90 10.40 3.03 -6.22
C VAL A 90 9.91 4.41 -6.70
N THR A 91 8.86 4.39 -7.54
CA THR A 91 8.22 5.60 -8.05
C THR A 91 6.74 5.69 -7.68
N PHE A 92 6.14 4.59 -7.18
CA PHE A 92 4.74 4.66 -6.73
C PHE A 92 4.63 5.48 -5.44
N PRO A 93 3.43 6.04 -5.16
CA PRO A 93 3.23 6.87 -3.96
C PRO A 93 3.55 6.14 -2.66
N LEU A 94 4.32 6.83 -1.80
CA LEU A 94 4.63 6.39 -0.45
C LEU A 94 4.18 7.47 0.52
N PHE A 95 3.70 7.05 1.70
CA PHE A 95 3.19 7.94 2.73
C PHE A 95 4.07 7.88 3.97
N LYS A 96 3.89 8.84 4.87
CA LYS A 96 4.63 8.84 6.12
C LYS A 96 4.29 7.60 6.94
N MET A 97 5.23 7.18 7.76
CA MET A 97 5.08 5.99 8.61
C MET A 97 3.79 6.08 9.43
N SER A 98 3.06 4.98 9.51
CA SER A 98 1.87 4.87 10.34
C SER A 98 1.84 3.54 11.06
N LYS A 99 1.03 3.46 12.11
CA LYS A 99 0.88 2.22 12.87
C LYS A 99 -0.06 1.26 12.16
N MET A 100 0.24 -0.02 12.24
CA MET A 100 -0.58 -1.08 11.63
C MET A 100 -1.25 -1.96 12.68
N LYS A 101 -1.19 -1.57 13.94
CA LYS A 101 -1.86 -2.26 15.05
C LYS A 101 -2.06 -1.29 16.21
N GLY A 102 -2.91 -1.66 17.16
CA GLY A 102 -3.16 -0.88 18.36
C GLY A 102 -4.16 0.25 18.11
N ARG A 103 -4.26 1.15 19.09
CA ARG A 103 -5.27 2.23 19.06
C ARG A 103 -5.00 3.25 17.96
N GLU A 104 -3.74 3.46 17.62
CA GLU A 104 -3.34 4.46 16.64
C GLU A 104 -3.19 3.88 15.24
N MET A 105 -3.73 2.69 15.03
CA MET A 105 -3.68 2.04 13.73
C MET A 105 -4.25 2.94 12.63
N ASN A 106 -3.56 2.93 11.49
CA ASN A 106 -3.96 3.67 10.29
C ASN A 106 -5.45 3.40 9.97
N PRO A 107 -6.29 4.44 9.88
CA PRO A 107 -7.73 4.25 9.70
C PRO A 107 -8.11 3.62 8.36
N LEU A 108 -7.31 3.83 7.31
CA LEU A 108 -7.55 3.15 6.04
C LEU A 108 -7.41 1.64 6.20
N PHE A 109 -6.35 1.19 6.88
CA PHE A 109 -6.14 -0.24 7.10
C PHE A 109 -7.20 -0.84 8.01
N GLN A 110 -7.73 -0.07 8.97
CA GLN A 110 -8.89 -0.52 9.75
C GLN A 110 -10.09 -0.81 8.86
N GLU A 111 -10.37 0.09 7.91
CA GLU A 111 -11.47 -0.09 6.97
C GLU A 111 -11.24 -1.28 6.05
N LEU A 112 -10.00 -1.45 5.55
CA LEU A 112 -9.66 -2.59 4.69
C LEU A 112 -9.85 -3.92 5.42
N LEU A 113 -9.49 -3.99 6.70
CA LEU A 113 -9.74 -5.18 7.51
C LEU A 113 -11.23 -5.46 7.66
N GLN A 114 -12.03 -4.41 7.87
CA GLN A 114 -13.48 -4.56 7.98
C GLN A 114 -14.09 -5.12 6.69
N GLN A 115 -13.64 -4.61 5.55
CA GLN A 115 -14.18 -5.07 4.26
C GLN A 115 -13.82 -6.51 3.95
N THR A 116 -12.65 -6.99 4.39
CA THR A 116 -12.18 -8.33 4.08
C THR A 116 -12.56 -9.37 5.14
N GLY A 117 -12.95 -8.92 6.33
CA GLY A 117 -13.16 -9.82 7.46
C GLY A 117 -11.88 -10.31 8.11
N GLU A 118 -10.72 -9.82 7.65
CA GLU A 118 -9.45 -10.13 8.29
C GLU A 118 -9.39 -9.46 9.66
N LYS A 119 -8.81 -10.14 10.65
CA LYS A 119 -8.80 -9.65 12.02
C LYS A 119 -7.70 -8.65 12.31
N LYS A 120 -6.58 -8.75 11.60
CA LYS A 120 -5.40 -7.90 11.84
C LYS A 120 -4.48 -7.90 10.63
N ILE A 121 -3.60 -6.90 10.58
CA ILE A 121 -2.46 -6.93 9.68
C ILE A 121 -1.43 -7.86 10.32
N SER A 122 -1.10 -8.96 9.65
CA SER A 122 -0.29 -10.03 10.24
C SER A 122 1.21 -9.74 10.26
N TRP A 123 1.69 -8.98 9.29
CA TRP A 123 3.12 -8.67 9.14
C TRP A 123 3.30 -7.58 8.08
N ASN A 124 4.55 -7.26 7.76
CA ASN A 124 4.87 -6.34 6.67
C ASN A 124 4.46 -6.93 5.31
N PHE A 125 4.19 -6.08 4.35
CA PHE A 125 3.82 -6.45 2.98
C PHE A 125 2.55 -7.28 2.87
N ASN A 126 1.58 -7.03 3.75
CA ASN A 126 0.20 -7.43 3.52
C ASN A 126 -0.37 -6.52 2.41
N LYS A 127 -1.20 -7.08 1.55
CA LYS A 127 -1.65 -6.39 0.35
C LYS A 127 -3.16 -6.46 0.22
N PHE A 128 -3.76 -5.35 -0.19
CA PHE A 128 -5.20 -5.26 -0.45
C PHE A 128 -5.40 -4.74 -1.86
N LEU A 129 -6.02 -5.54 -2.70
CA LEU A 129 -6.33 -5.15 -4.08
C LEU A 129 -7.74 -4.59 -4.13
N VAL A 130 -7.87 -3.36 -4.63
CA VAL A 130 -9.12 -2.59 -4.63
C VAL A 130 -9.57 -2.35 -6.06
N SER A 131 -10.84 -2.62 -6.33
CA SER A 131 -11.43 -2.41 -7.65
C SER A 131 -11.65 -0.93 -7.95
N ARG A 132 -11.96 -0.61 -9.21
CA ARG A 132 -12.23 0.77 -9.63
C ARG A 132 -13.39 1.41 -8.86
N SER A 133 -14.30 0.60 -8.33
CA SER A 133 -15.44 1.10 -7.54
C SER A 133 -15.10 1.40 -6.08
N GLY A 134 -13.85 1.13 -5.66
CA GLY A 134 -13.41 1.40 -4.30
C GLY A 134 -13.70 0.29 -3.30
N HIS A 135 -14.04 -0.91 -3.77
CA HIS A 135 -14.27 -2.07 -2.92
C HIS A 135 -13.06 -3.01 -2.96
N VAL A 136 -12.72 -3.59 -1.82
CA VAL A 136 -11.61 -4.54 -1.76
C VAL A 136 -12.03 -5.81 -2.51
N TYR A 137 -11.24 -6.15 -3.52
CA TYR A 137 -11.42 -7.38 -4.28
C TYR A 137 -10.85 -8.59 -3.55
N ARG A 138 -9.62 -8.45 -3.02
CA ARG A 138 -8.94 -9.56 -2.33
C ARG A 138 -7.82 -9.05 -1.44
N TYR A 139 -7.58 -9.80 -0.36
CA TYR A 139 -6.44 -9.65 0.54
C TYR A 139 -5.38 -10.71 0.22
N TYR A 140 -4.11 -10.30 0.30
CA TYR A 140 -2.98 -11.21 0.12
C TYR A 140 -2.00 -11.04 1.28
N GLY A 141 -1.57 -12.15 1.89
CA GLY A 141 -0.60 -12.10 2.96
C GLY A 141 0.82 -11.77 2.50
N SER A 142 1.72 -11.63 3.46
CA SER A 142 3.11 -11.22 3.21
C SER A 142 3.85 -12.14 2.24
N LYS A 143 3.59 -13.43 2.29
CA LYS A 143 4.31 -14.43 1.49
C LYS A 143 3.91 -14.44 0.01
N ILE A 144 2.78 -13.82 -0.34
CA ILE A 144 2.33 -13.77 -1.74
C ILE A 144 3.14 -12.71 -2.46
N LYS A 145 3.90 -13.11 -3.47
CA LYS A 145 4.75 -12.20 -4.22
C LYS A 145 3.93 -11.31 -5.14
N PRO A 146 4.36 -10.06 -5.38
CA PRO A 146 3.64 -9.15 -6.27
C PRO A 146 3.32 -9.74 -7.65
N GLU A 147 4.22 -10.52 -8.23
CA GLU A 147 4.03 -11.11 -9.54
C GLU A 147 2.81 -12.02 -9.61
N ALA A 148 2.43 -12.62 -8.48
CA ALA A 148 1.27 -13.50 -8.43
C ALA A 148 -0.06 -12.76 -8.58
N LEU A 149 -0.05 -11.42 -8.48
CA LEU A 149 -1.25 -10.61 -8.55
C LEU A 149 -1.61 -10.14 -9.97
N LYS A 150 -0.76 -10.38 -10.95
CA LYS A 150 -0.97 -9.89 -12.31
C LYS A 150 -2.34 -10.24 -12.89
N SER A 151 -2.73 -11.49 -12.77
CA SER A 151 -4.00 -11.97 -13.30
C SER A 151 -5.19 -11.23 -12.68
N ASP A 152 -5.18 -11.07 -11.36
CA ASP A 152 -6.25 -10.37 -10.67
C ASP A 152 -6.28 -8.88 -11.02
N ILE A 153 -5.12 -8.25 -11.15
CA ILE A 153 -5.02 -6.85 -11.55
C ILE A 153 -5.61 -6.67 -12.95
N GLU A 154 -5.23 -7.52 -13.90
CA GLU A 154 -5.72 -7.42 -15.27
C GLU A 154 -7.23 -7.64 -15.34
N SER A 155 -7.77 -8.58 -14.56
CA SER A 155 -9.21 -8.77 -14.47
C SER A 155 -9.94 -7.51 -14.05
N LEU A 156 -9.42 -6.84 -13.02
CA LEU A 156 -10.04 -5.61 -12.52
C LEU A 156 -9.90 -4.44 -13.49
N LEU A 157 -8.77 -4.36 -14.19
CA LEU A 157 -8.55 -3.31 -15.18
C LEU A 157 -9.47 -3.44 -16.38
N ASN A 158 -9.90 -4.66 -16.70
CA ASN A 158 -10.75 -4.93 -17.84
C ASN A 158 -12.25 -4.84 -17.55
N GLU A 159 -12.61 -4.54 -16.32
CA GLU A 159 -14.01 -4.32 -15.96
C GLU A 159 -14.56 -3.00 -16.47
#